data_1c088575fb7c850edcad92a191df1580
#
_entry.id   1c088575fb7c850edcad92a191df1580
#
_cell.length_a   1.000
_cell.length_b   1.000
_cell.length_c   1.000
_cell.angle_alpha   90.00
_cell.angle_beta   90.00
_cell.angle_gamma   90.00
#
_symmetry.space_group_name_H-M   'P 1'
#
loop_
_entity.id
_entity.type
_entity.pdbx_description
1 polymer ?
#
loop_
_entity_poly.entity_id
_entity_poly.type
_entity_poly.pdbx_seq_one_letter_code
_entity_poly.pdbx_strand_id
1 'polypeptide(L)' 'MQKTNPIGVFDSGYGGLTVLKEIINKLPQYDYIYLGDNARAPYGNRSFETVYEYTLQCVHWFFKQGCSLV' A
#
# COMPACT_ATOMS: atom_id res chain seq x y z
N MET A 1 5.47 23.06 12.18
CA MET A 1 5.81 21.67 12.06
C MET A 1 5.85 21.23 10.61
N GLN A 2 6.84 20.49 10.26
CA GLN A 2 6.97 20.03 8.92
C GLN A 2 5.91 18.97 8.60
N LYS A 3 5.23 19.13 7.51
CA LYS A 3 4.28 18.14 7.09
C LYS A 3 5.01 16.94 6.49
N THR A 4 4.71 15.77 7.00
CA THR A 4 5.29 14.55 6.48
C THR A 4 4.52 14.09 5.24
N ASN A 5 5.21 13.39 4.37
CA ASN A 5 4.57 12.79 3.22
C ASN A 5 3.66 11.64 3.67
N PRO A 6 2.60 11.36 2.92
CA PRO A 6 1.73 10.23 3.26
C PRO A 6 2.47 8.90 3.23
N ILE A 7 1.99 7.96 4.02
CA ILE A 7 2.47 6.59 4.01
C ILE A 7 1.59 5.79 3.05
N GLY A 8 2.23 5.11 2.10
CA GLY A 8 1.51 4.27 1.17
C GLY A 8 1.32 2.88 1.73
N VAL A 9 0.12 2.36 1.62
CA VAL A 9 -0.22 1.00 2.06
C VAL A 9 -0.97 0.31 0.94
N PHE A 10 -0.51 -0.85 0.54
CA PHE A 10 -1.25 -1.63 -0.42
C PHE A 10 -1.28 -3.09 0.00
N ASP A 11 -2.16 -3.83 -0.61
CA ASP A 11 -2.57 -5.15 -0.18
C ASP A 11 -2.56 -6.08 -1.39
N SER A 12 -1.99 -7.25 -1.22
CA SER A 12 -1.96 -8.27 -2.27
C SER A 12 -3.11 -9.28 -2.17
N GLY A 13 -4.07 -9.01 -1.30
CA GLY A 13 -5.21 -9.91 -1.07
C GLY A 13 -6.40 -9.13 -0.54
N TYR A 14 -6.97 -9.61 0.57
CA TYR A 14 -8.22 -9.05 1.08
C TYR A 14 -8.14 -8.56 2.54
N GLY A 15 -7.00 -8.63 3.18
CA GLY A 15 -6.89 -8.32 4.60
C GLY A 15 -6.35 -6.94 4.93
N GLY A 16 -5.97 -6.17 3.90
CA GLY A 16 -5.22 -4.94 4.11
C GLY A 16 -5.98 -3.85 4.86
N LEU A 17 -7.28 -3.71 4.63
CA LEU A 17 -8.06 -2.68 5.30
C LEU A 17 -8.15 -2.92 6.80
N THR A 18 -8.25 -4.18 7.23
CA THR A 18 -8.28 -4.51 8.65
C THR A 18 -6.96 -4.12 9.32
N VAL A 19 -5.85 -4.44 8.67
CA VAL A 19 -4.53 -4.09 9.18
C VAL A 19 -4.35 -2.57 9.19
N LEU A 20 -4.79 -1.89 8.13
CA LEU A 20 -4.68 -0.44 8.04
C LEU A 20 -5.43 0.25 9.17
N LYS A 21 -6.60 -0.23 9.51
CA LYS A 21 -7.36 0.35 10.64
C LYS A 21 -6.57 0.30 11.93
N GLU A 22 -5.88 -0.80 12.19
CA GLU A 22 -5.05 -0.93 13.38
C GLU A 22 -3.85 0.02 13.34
N ILE A 23 -3.25 0.18 12.17
CA ILE A 23 -2.13 1.10 12.02
C ILE A 23 -2.58 2.53 12.29
N ILE A 24 -3.70 2.94 11.73
CA ILE A 24 -4.24 4.28 11.94
C ILE A 24 -4.56 4.52 13.42
N ASN A 25 -5.08 3.50 14.08
CA ASN A 25 -5.40 3.58 15.50
C ASN A 25 -4.15 3.83 16.34
N LYS A 26 -3.04 3.20 15.99
CA LYS A 26 -1.79 3.30 16.74
C LYS A 26 -0.99 4.53 16.35
N LEU A 27 -1.11 4.97 15.11
CA LEU A 27 -0.31 6.06 14.55
C LEU A 27 -1.23 7.06 13.83
N PRO A 28 -2.12 7.72 14.57
CA PRO A 28 -3.11 8.59 13.93
C PRO A 28 -2.54 9.91 13.42
N GLN A 29 -1.30 10.23 13.77
CA GLN A 29 -0.67 11.50 13.38
C GLN A 29 -0.19 11.51 11.94
N TYR A 30 -0.18 10.37 11.25
CA TYR A 30 0.28 10.28 9.87
C TYR A 30 -0.89 10.25 8.90
N ASP A 31 -0.63 10.71 7.68
CA ASP A 31 -1.56 10.56 6.57
C ASP A 31 -1.28 9.27 5.83
N TYR A 32 -2.30 8.67 5.25
CA TYR A 32 -2.19 7.39 4.58
C TYR A 32 -2.87 7.44 3.22
N ILE A 33 -2.27 6.75 2.25
CA ILE A 33 -2.92 6.48 0.97
C ILE A 33 -2.99 4.96 0.83
N TYR A 34 -4.19 4.44 0.64
CA TYR A 34 -4.40 3.01 0.49
C TYR A 34 -4.73 2.67 -0.96
N LEU A 35 -4.06 1.67 -1.49
CA LEU A 35 -4.34 1.14 -2.82
C LEU A 35 -4.80 -0.30 -2.70
N GLY A 36 -6.05 -0.55 -3.09
CA GLY A 36 -6.57 -1.92 -3.21
C GLY A 36 -6.45 -2.36 -4.65
N ASP A 37 -5.52 -3.25 -4.95
CA ASP A 37 -5.29 -3.75 -6.30
C ASP A 37 -6.30 -4.84 -6.64
N ASN A 38 -7.57 -4.50 -6.63
CA ASN A 38 -8.67 -5.45 -6.73
C ASN A 38 -8.72 -6.17 -8.07
N ALA A 39 -8.26 -5.51 -9.13
CA ALA A 39 -8.27 -6.12 -10.46
C ALA A 39 -7.32 -7.30 -10.57
N ARG A 40 -6.27 -7.34 -9.76
CA ARG A 40 -5.22 -8.36 -9.84
C ARG A 40 -5.11 -9.23 -8.59
N ALA A 41 -5.77 -8.83 -7.51
CA ALA A 41 -5.77 -9.62 -6.27
C ALA A 41 -6.64 -10.86 -6.44
N PRO A 42 -6.33 -11.94 -5.71
CA PRO A 42 -5.21 -12.09 -4.80
C PRO A 42 -3.92 -12.46 -5.53
N TYR A 43 -2.81 -11.99 -5.03
CA TYR A 43 -1.51 -12.26 -5.66
C TYR A 43 -1.03 -13.69 -5.40
N GLY A 44 -1.56 -14.36 -4.38
CA GLY A 44 -1.10 -15.68 -3.98
C GLY A 44 -1.22 -16.75 -5.05
N ASN A 45 -2.09 -16.55 -6.06
CA ASN A 45 -2.26 -17.47 -7.17
C ASN A 45 -1.34 -17.19 -8.35
N ARG A 46 -0.48 -16.18 -8.23
CA ARG A 46 0.36 -15.70 -9.33
C ARG A 46 1.77 -16.23 -9.18
N SER A 47 2.51 -16.22 -10.29
CA SER A 47 3.94 -16.55 -10.25
C SER A 47 4.71 -15.51 -9.47
N PHE A 48 5.91 -15.87 -9.03
CA PHE A 48 6.80 -14.94 -8.33
C PHE A 48 7.08 -13.71 -9.17
N GLU A 49 7.40 -13.91 -10.45
CA GLU A 49 7.71 -12.78 -11.35
C GLU A 49 6.52 -11.85 -11.50
N THR A 50 5.32 -12.40 -11.59
CA THR A 50 4.12 -11.58 -11.71
C THR A 50 3.88 -10.76 -10.46
N VAL A 51 4.04 -11.36 -9.28
CA VAL A 51 3.89 -10.65 -8.01
C VAL A 51 4.93 -9.54 -7.89
N TYR A 52 6.16 -9.82 -8.29
CA TYR A 52 7.24 -8.85 -8.27
C TYR A 52 6.89 -7.63 -9.15
N GLU A 53 6.42 -7.89 -10.37
CA GLU A 53 6.03 -6.81 -11.28
C GLU A 53 4.89 -5.97 -10.74
N TYR A 54 3.87 -6.62 -10.18
CA TYR A 54 2.72 -5.89 -9.60
C TYR A 54 3.18 -5.04 -8.42
N THR A 55 4.05 -5.58 -7.59
CA THR A 55 4.58 -4.85 -6.44
C THR A 55 5.35 -3.62 -6.88
N LEU A 56 6.21 -3.76 -7.89
CA LEU A 56 6.95 -2.63 -8.44
C LEU A 56 6.02 -1.54 -8.96
N GLN A 57 4.98 -1.93 -9.69
CA GLN A 57 4.01 -0.97 -10.22
C GLN A 57 3.32 -0.21 -9.09
N CYS A 58 2.92 -0.90 -8.03
CA CYS A 58 2.28 -0.26 -6.89
C CYS A 58 3.22 0.70 -6.19
N VAL A 59 4.45 0.29 -5.95
CA VAL A 59 5.45 1.13 -5.28
C VAL A 59 5.73 2.39 -6.09
N HIS A 60 5.89 2.24 -7.40
CA HIS A 60 6.08 3.39 -8.29
C HIS A 60 4.90 4.35 -8.23
N TRP A 61 3.69 3.79 -8.22
CA TRP A 61 2.50 4.62 -8.13
C TRP A 61 2.49 5.44 -6.84
N PHE A 62 2.84 4.81 -5.72
CA PHE A 62 2.89 5.53 -4.44
C PHE A 62 3.92 6.64 -4.46
N PHE A 63 5.09 6.41 -5.03
CA PHE A 63 6.11 7.45 -5.11
C PHE A 63 5.64 8.62 -5.96
N LYS A 64 4.89 8.35 -7.02
CA LYS A 64 4.29 9.42 -7.81
C LYS A 64 3.24 10.22 -7.03
N GLN A 65 2.61 9.60 -6.05
CA GLN A 65 1.65 10.28 -5.18
C GLN A 65 2.34 11.04 -4.04
N GLY A 66 3.64 11.01 -3.96
CA GLY A 66 4.38 11.74 -2.95
C GLY A 66 4.68 10.95 -1.69
N CYS A 67 4.42 9.65 -1.68
CA CYS A 67 4.75 8.82 -0.53
C CYS A 67 6.26 8.62 -0.44
N SER A 68 6.81 8.74 0.75
CA SER A 68 8.21 8.44 1.00
C SER A 68 8.40 7.10 1.70
N LEU A 69 7.30 6.48 2.11
CA LEU A 69 7.29 5.17 2.77
C LEU A 69 6.10 4.39 2.24
N VAL A 70 6.34 3.13 1.92
CA VAL A 70 5.30 2.24 1.43
C VAL A 70 5.28 0.96 2.25
#